data_030acd1f886f3ab283685c9ffb967b89
#
_entry.id   030acd1f886f3ab283685c9ffb967b89
#
_cell.length_a   1.000
_cell.length_b   1.000
_cell.length_c   1.000
_cell.angle_alpha   90.00
_cell.angle_beta   90.00
_cell.angle_gamma   90.00
#
_symmetry.space_group_name_H-M   'P 1'
#
loop_
_entity.id
_entity.type
_entity.pdbx_description
1 polymer ?
#
loop_
_entity_poly.entity_id
_entity_poly.type
_entity_poly.pdbx_seq_one_letter_code
_entity_poly.pdbx_strand_id
1 'polypeptide(L)'
;MFETTYALTRSLTRDVTLRFLFRSYGAALIAALLAFAFVLHVTTRPEDSWLPGVLAGFLFAYLRSLISAYRSGVRSADAFGSDPITLRLSDDGLEVTTSLSCVTSRWSAYPVVLSTRRYLYLTRVGLAQPFAIPASALSPEATAFLLDRVRHAGGRVRGA
;
A
#
# COMPACT_ATOMS: atom_id res chain seq x y z
N MET A 1 -2.62 25.95 -5.67
CA MET A 1 -1.99 25.43 -4.44
C MET A 1 -3.09 24.99 -3.49
N PHE A 2 -3.09 23.75 -3.04
CA PHE A 2 -4.07 23.20 -2.11
C PHE A 2 -3.35 22.74 -0.85
N GLU A 3 -3.97 22.96 0.30
CA GLU A 3 -3.47 22.50 1.60
C GLU A 3 -4.58 21.76 2.31
N THR A 4 -4.27 20.61 2.91
CA THR A 4 -5.19 19.82 3.69
C THR A 4 -4.48 19.14 4.84
N THR A 5 -5.21 18.92 5.94
CA THR A 5 -4.67 18.27 7.14
C THR A 5 -5.57 17.10 7.52
N TYR A 6 -4.97 15.96 7.83
CA TYR A 6 -5.68 14.78 8.32
C TYR A 6 -4.86 14.02 9.36
N ALA A 7 -5.53 13.28 10.22
CA ALA A 7 -4.85 12.45 11.23
C ALA A 7 -4.68 11.02 10.74
N LEU A 8 -3.50 10.46 10.98
CA LEU A 8 -3.21 9.06 10.71
C LEU A 8 -3.75 8.21 11.88
N THR A 9 -4.93 7.62 11.71
CA THR A 9 -5.48 6.74 12.73
C THR A 9 -5.02 5.29 12.51
N ARG A 10 -4.89 4.50 13.59
CA ARG A 10 -4.55 3.06 13.51
C ARG A 10 -5.50 2.30 12.59
N SER A 11 -6.79 2.64 12.63
CA SER A 11 -7.80 2.02 11.75
C SER A 11 -7.53 2.33 10.28
N LEU A 12 -7.14 3.55 9.96
CA LEU A 12 -6.77 3.97 8.61
C LEU A 12 -5.58 3.17 8.10
N THR A 13 -4.49 3.13 8.88
CA THR A 13 -3.27 2.42 8.49
C THR A 13 -3.51 0.93 8.33
N ARG A 14 -4.27 0.32 9.23
CA ARG A 14 -4.64 -1.10 9.13
C ARG A 14 -5.44 -1.38 7.86
N ASP A 15 -6.47 -0.59 7.56
CA ASP A 15 -7.32 -0.76 6.37
C ASP A 15 -6.51 -0.56 5.07
N VAL A 16 -5.64 0.46 5.05
CA VAL A 16 -4.73 0.75 3.93
C VAL A 16 -3.76 -0.40 3.70
N THR A 17 -3.07 -0.85 4.75
CA THR A 17 -2.07 -1.92 4.64
C THR A 17 -2.69 -3.22 4.18
N LEU A 18 -3.83 -3.62 4.75
CA LEU A 18 -4.53 -4.84 4.34
C LEU A 18 -4.98 -4.78 2.89
N ARG A 19 -5.66 -3.69 2.49
CA ARG A 19 -6.14 -3.55 1.10
C ARG A 19 -5.00 -3.52 0.09
N PHE A 20 -3.89 -2.85 0.44
CA PHE A 20 -2.72 -2.81 -0.41
C PHE A 20 -2.09 -4.20 -0.56
N LEU A 21 -1.90 -4.93 0.52
CA LEU A 21 -1.37 -6.30 0.48
C LEU A 21 -2.23 -7.21 -0.40
N PHE A 22 -3.56 -7.19 -0.23
CA PHE A 22 -4.46 -8.03 -1.03
C PHE A 22 -4.50 -7.63 -2.51
N ARG A 23 -4.36 -6.33 -2.83
CA ARG A 23 -4.50 -5.84 -4.21
C ARG A 23 -3.18 -5.82 -4.99
N SER A 24 -2.05 -5.54 -4.34
CA SER A 24 -0.77 -5.31 -5.03
C SER A 24 0.01 -6.58 -5.32
N TYR A 25 -0.09 -7.57 -4.47
CA TYR A 25 0.81 -8.72 -4.54
C TYR A 25 0.17 -10.02 -5.03
N GLY A 26 -1.11 -10.00 -5.39
CA GLY A 26 -1.80 -11.25 -5.68
C GLY A 26 -1.69 -12.26 -4.52
N ALA A 27 -1.48 -11.74 -3.30
CA ALA A 27 -1.19 -12.51 -2.11
C ALA A 27 -2.18 -13.64 -1.89
N ALA A 28 -3.46 -13.34 -2.10
CA ALA A 28 -4.52 -14.34 -1.99
C ALA A 28 -4.39 -15.42 -3.09
N LEU A 29 -4.00 -15.04 -4.29
CA LEU A 29 -3.81 -15.98 -5.40
C LEU A 29 -2.62 -16.91 -5.15
N ILE A 30 -1.49 -16.37 -4.72
CA ILE A 30 -0.30 -17.18 -4.39
C ILE A 30 -0.59 -18.13 -3.23
N ALA A 31 -1.22 -17.64 -2.17
CA ALA A 31 -1.62 -18.49 -1.04
C ALA A 31 -2.61 -19.58 -1.46
N ALA A 32 -3.58 -19.27 -2.31
CA ALA A 32 -4.54 -20.24 -2.84
C ALA A 32 -3.87 -21.28 -3.74
N LEU A 33 -2.94 -20.88 -4.61
CA LEU A 33 -2.17 -21.78 -5.46
C LEU A 33 -1.28 -22.72 -4.65
N LEU A 34 -0.60 -22.21 -3.61
CA LEU A 34 0.22 -23.05 -2.72
C LEU A 34 -0.64 -24.03 -1.93
N ALA A 35 -1.77 -23.59 -1.39
CA ALA A 35 -2.70 -24.45 -0.67
C ALA A 35 -3.30 -25.53 -1.60
N PHE A 36 -3.69 -25.16 -2.82
CA PHE A 36 -4.19 -26.09 -3.82
C PHE A 36 -3.13 -27.13 -4.22
N ALA A 37 -1.89 -26.69 -4.49
CA ALA A 37 -0.78 -27.59 -4.80
C ALA A 37 -0.50 -28.57 -3.66
N PHE A 38 -0.57 -28.09 -2.40
CA PHE A 38 -0.42 -28.93 -1.22
C PHE A 38 -1.52 -30.00 -1.13
N VAL A 39 -2.79 -29.60 -1.24
CA VAL A 39 -3.93 -30.53 -1.20
C VAL A 39 -3.82 -31.55 -2.34
N LEU A 40 -3.57 -31.10 -3.56
CA LEU A 40 -3.45 -31.99 -4.72
C LEU A 40 -2.34 -33.01 -4.52
N HIS A 41 -1.19 -32.58 -4.01
CA HIS A 41 -0.06 -33.48 -3.78
C HIS A 41 -0.36 -34.53 -2.72
N VAL A 42 -0.94 -34.13 -1.58
CA VAL A 42 -1.31 -35.06 -0.47
C VAL A 42 -2.35 -36.09 -0.95
N THR A 43 -3.25 -35.71 -1.84
CA THR A 43 -4.32 -36.59 -2.34
C THR A 43 -3.88 -37.54 -3.46
N THR A 44 -2.91 -37.11 -4.28
CA THR A 44 -2.54 -37.88 -5.49
C THR A 44 -1.27 -38.70 -5.34
N ARG A 45 -0.34 -38.31 -4.48
CA ARG A 45 0.96 -38.98 -4.30
C ARG A 45 1.40 -39.00 -2.84
N PRO A 46 0.77 -39.83 -1.98
CA PRO A 46 1.08 -39.87 -0.55
C PRO A 46 2.50 -40.45 -0.25
N GLU A 47 3.12 -41.14 -1.21
CA GLU A 47 4.44 -41.79 -0.99
C GLU A 47 5.62 -40.82 -1.09
N ASP A 48 5.48 -39.65 -1.73
CA ASP A 48 6.51 -38.60 -1.84
C ASP A 48 6.51 -37.71 -0.58
N SER A 49 7.10 -38.21 0.51
CA SER A 49 7.00 -37.59 1.85
C SER A 49 7.69 -36.21 2.02
N TRP A 50 8.57 -35.79 1.11
CA TRP A 50 9.34 -34.56 1.25
C TRP A 50 8.62 -33.32 0.67
N LEU A 51 7.83 -33.47 -0.40
CA LEU A 51 7.20 -32.37 -1.11
C LEU A 51 6.16 -31.61 -0.27
N PRO A 52 5.27 -32.29 0.52
CA PRO A 52 4.38 -31.60 1.45
C PRO A 52 5.13 -30.72 2.45
N GLY A 53 6.29 -31.19 2.95
CA GLY A 53 7.13 -30.43 3.86
C GLY A 53 7.66 -29.14 3.21
N VAL A 54 8.13 -29.22 1.97
CA VAL A 54 8.61 -28.07 1.21
C VAL A 54 7.48 -27.07 0.96
N LEU A 55 6.31 -27.51 0.49
CA LEU A 55 5.15 -26.66 0.26
C LEU A 55 4.67 -25.98 1.55
N ALA A 56 4.62 -26.72 2.66
CA ALA A 56 4.28 -26.16 3.97
C ALA A 56 5.32 -25.12 4.42
N GLY A 57 6.62 -25.37 4.19
CA GLY A 57 7.70 -24.42 4.45
C GLY A 57 7.54 -23.11 3.66
N PHE A 58 7.25 -23.19 2.36
CA PHE A 58 6.98 -22.01 1.53
C PHE A 58 5.75 -21.26 2.01
N LEU A 59 4.66 -21.94 2.32
CA LEU A 59 3.44 -21.30 2.83
C LEU A 59 3.72 -20.58 4.16
N PHE A 60 4.45 -21.23 5.06
CA PHE A 60 4.84 -20.64 6.34
C PHE A 60 5.72 -19.39 6.16
N ALA A 61 6.75 -19.47 5.31
CA ALA A 61 7.63 -18.34 5.01
C ALA A 61 6.85 -17.16 4.40
N TYR A 62 5.92 -17.47 3.51
CA TYR A 62 5.06 -16.49 2.90
C TYR A 62 4.13 -15.81 3.91
N LEU A 63 3.43 -16.56 4.75
CA LEU A 63 2.57 -16.03 5.81
C LEU A 63 3.37 -15.20 6.83
N ARG A 64 4.56 -15.65 7.20
CA ARG A 64 5.48 -14.89 8.06
C ARG A 64 5.87 -13.55 7.42
N SER A 65 6.16 -13.53 6.13
CA SER A 65 6.47 -12.31 5.36
C SER A 65 5.29 -11.32 5.37
N LEU A 66 4.07 -11.81 5.13
CA LEU A 66 2.86 -10.97 5.19
C LEU A 66 2.63 -10.39 6.59
N ILE A 67 2.77 -11.21 7.63
CA ILE A 67 2.63 -10.76 9.02
C ILE A 67 3.70 -9.73 9.36
N SER A 68 4.93 -9.93 8.91
CA SER A 68 6.04 -8.98 9.11
C SER A 68 5.75 -7.65 8.42
N ALA A 69 5.33 -7.67 7.17
CA ALA A 69 4.95 -6.47 6.42
C ALA A 69 3.79 -5.72 7.09
N TYR A 70 2.77 -6.46 7.54
CA TYR A 70 1.65 -5.88 8.28
C TYR A 70 2.10 -5.22 9.60
N ARG A 71 2.90 -5.94 10.41
CA ARG A 71 3.42 -5.41 11.68
C ARG A 71 4.32 -4.20 11.47
N SER A 72 5.13 -4.19 10.41
CA SER A 72 5.97 -3.04 10.06
C SER A 72 5.11 -1.82 9.71
N GLY A 73 4.06 -2.01 8.91
CA GLY A 73 3.13 -0.92 8.56
C GLY A 73 2.43 -0.32 9.79
N VAL A 74 1.95 -1.19 10.69
CA VAL A 74 1.28 -0.73 11.94
C VAL A 74 2.26 -0.01 12.86
N ARG A 75 3.49 -0.53 13.04
CA ARG A 75 4.53 0.12 13.87
C ARG A 75 4.92 1.49 13.31
N SER A 76 5.04 1.61 11.99
CA SER A 76 5.33 2.91 11.37
C SER A 76 4.22 3.92 11.65
N ALA A 77 2.95 3.49 11.61
CA ALA A 77 1.84 4.36 11.98
C ALA A 77 1.83 4.76 13.45
N ASP A 78 2.16 3.81 14.34
CA ASP A 78 2.27 4.10 15.78
C ASP A 78 3.42 5.07 16.07
N ALA A 79 4.50 5.02 15.29
CA ALA A 79 5.63 5.96 15.43
C ALA A 79 5.27 7.41 15.01
N PHE A 80 4.34 7.57 14.07
CA PHE A 80 3.82 8.91 13.71
C PHE A 80 2.77 9.43 14.70
N GLY A 81 2.27 8.58 15.59
CA GLY A 81 1.27 8.98 16.60
C GLY A 81 -0.08 9.37 15.99
N SER A 82 -0.83 10.17 16.73
CA SER A 82 -2.07 10.82 16.29
C SER A 82 -1.84 12.21 15.68
N ASP A 83 -0.59 12.56 15.40
CA ASP A 83 -0.23 13.88 14.94
C ASP A 83 -0.82 14.17 13.55
N PRO A 84 -1.31 15.36 13.32
CA PRO A 84 -1.87 15.73 12.03
C PRO A 84 -0.77 15.73 10.96
N ILE A 85 -1.12 15.15 9.82
CA ILE A 85 -0.31 15.21 8.61
C ILE A 85 -0.87 16.33 7.75
N THR A 86 -0.02 17.31 7.44
CA THR A 86 -0.37 18.38 6.51
C THR A 86 0.17 18.05 5.13
N LEU A 87 -0.72 18.08 4.15
CA LEU A 87 -0.40 17.92 2.74
C LEU A 87 -0.51 19.25 2.03
N ARG A 88 0.53 19.60 1.28
CA ARG A 88 0.51 20.73 0.35
C ARG A 88 0.73 20.21 -1.06
N LEU A 89 -0.24 20.53 -1.92
CA LEU A 89 -0.20 20.25 -3.35
C LEU A 89 0.21 21.52 -4.07
N SER A 90 1.34 21.48 -4.74
CA SER A 90 1.86 22.59 -5.57
C SER A 90 2.05 22.12 -7.02
N ASP A 91 2.39 23.06 -7.89
CA ASP A 91 2.71 22.74 -9.29
C ASP A 91 3.94 21.83 -9.41
N ASP A 92 4.90 21.99 -8.51
CA ASP A 92 6.18 21.27 -8.52
C ASP A 92 6.10 19.89 -7.88
N GLY A 93 5.17 19.68 -6.94
CA GLY A 93 5.09 18.41 -6.23
C GLY A 93 4.16 18.37 -5.04
N LEU A 94 4.33 17.30 -4.28
CA LEU A 94 3.64 17.00 -3.03
C LEU A 94 4.60 17.22 -1.85
N GLU A 95 4.21 18.07 -0.93
CA GLU A 95 4.85 18.25 0.35
C GLU A 95 4.01 17.59 1.45
N VAL A 96 4.66 16.78 2.26
CA VAL A 96 4.07 16.08 3.40
C VAL A 96 4.79 16.52 4.64
N THR A 97 4.08 17.24 5.52
CA THR A 97 4.61 17.72 6.78
C THR A 97 3.98 16.95 7.93
N THR A 98 4.82 16.42 8.80
CA THR A 98 4.47 15.77 10.05
C THR A 98 5.17 16.52 11.19
N SER A 99 4.86 16.19 12.45
CA SER A 99 5.58 16.74 13.61
C SER A 99 7.09 16.45 13.59
N LEU A 100 7.50 15.36 12.92
CA LEU A 100 8.88 14.87 12.93
C LEU A 100 9.65 15.18 11.64
N SER A 101 8.96 15.46 10.54
CA SER A 101 9.61 15.61 9.23
C SER A 101 8.77 16.41 8.25
N CYS A 102 9.47 17.07 7.33
CA CYS A 102 8.89 17.67 6.14
C CYS A 102 9.54 17.02 4.92
N VAL A 103 8.75 16.40 4.07
CA VAL A 103 9.23 15.70 2.87
C VAL A 103 8.56 16.28 1.64
N THR A 104 9.35 16.88 0.77
CA THR A 104 8.89 17.36 -0.54
C THR A 104 9.26 16.35 -1.61
N SER A 105 8.32 16.02 -2.47
CA SER A 105 8.51 15.05 -3.55
C SER A 105 7.92 15.58 -4.84
N ARG A 106 8.69 15.54 -5.93
CA ARG A 106 8.22 15.91 -7.26
C ARG A 106 7.17 14.93 -7.75
N TRP A 107 6.27 15.36 -8.63
CA TRP A 107 5.23 14.50 -9.20
C TRP A 107 5.79 13.28 -9.95
N SER A 108 6.95 13.41 -10.57
CA SER A 108 7.67 12.31 -11.25
C SER A 108 8.10 11.17 -10.31
N ALA A 109 8.13 11.41 -9.00
CA ALA A 109 8.40 10.37 -8.01
C ALA A 109 7.24 9.38 -7.82
N TYR A 110 6.05 9.69 -8.38
CA TYR A 110 4.83 8.90 -8.24
C TYR A 110 4.42 8.25 -9.57
N PRO A 111 5.02 7.13 -9.96
CA PRO A 111 4.76 6.48 -11.25
C PRO A 111 3.35 5.89 -11.36
N VAL A 112 2.73 5.57 -10.22
CA VAL A 112 1.38 5.00 -10.19
C VAL A 112 0.57 5.62 -9.05
N VAL A 113 -0.62 6.09 -9.39
CA VAL A 113 -1.65 6.46 -8.41
C VAL A 113 -2.86 5.55 -8.61
N LEU A 114 -3.27 4.91 -7.53
CA LEU A 114 -4.48 4.11 -7.50
C LEU A 114 -5.56 4.90 -6.76
N SER A 115 -6.58 5.32 -7.51
CA SER A 115 -7.75 5.99 -6.95
C SER A 115 -8.82 4.97 -6.59
N THR A 116 -9.33 5.02 -5.37
CA THR A 116 -10.47 4.25 -4.90
C THR A 116 -11.48 5.19 -4.25
N ARG A 117 -12.69 4.71 -3.98
CA ARG A 117 -13.74 5.53 -3.32
C ARG A 117 -13.32 6.09 -1.96
N ARG A 118 -12.39 5.44 -1.25
CA ARG A 118 -11.99 5.80 0.11
C ARG A 118 -10.60 6.39 0.21
N TYR A 119 -9.69 6.02 -0.71
CA TYR A 119 -8.27 6.36 -0.61
C TYR A 119 -7.64 6.59 -1.97
N LEU A 120 -6.68 7.48 -1.98
CA LEU A 120 -5.70 7.65 -3.06
C LEU A 120 -4.38 7.04 -2.59
N TYR A 121 -3.91 6.03 -3.30
CA TYR A 121 -2.63 5.37 -3.01
C TYR A 121 -1.59 5.88 -4.01
N LEU A 122 -0.60 6.59 -3.50
CA LEU A 122 0.52 7.09 -4.30
C LEU A 122 1.71 6.14 -4.11
N THR A 123 2.06 5.41 -5.16
CA THR A 123 3.25 4.55 -5.15
C THR A 123 4.46 5.41 -5.48
N ARG A 124 5.46 5.42 -4.61
CA ARG A 124 6.70 6.17 -4.80
C ARG A 124 7.83 5.22 -5.22
N VAL A 125 8.66 5.67 -6.16
CA VAL A 125 9.88 4.94 -6.55
C VAL A 125 10.78 4.73 -5.33
N GLY A 126 11.24 3.50 -5.14
CA GLY A 126 12.14 3.14 -4.03
C GLY A 126 11.47 2.89 -2.68
N LEU A 127 10.16 3.05 -2.57
CA LEU A 127 9.42 2.71 -1.35
C LEU A 127 8.52 1.48 -1.57
N ALA A 128 8.64 0.51 -0.67
CA ALA A 128 7.83 -0.71 -0.72
C ALA A 128 6.36 -0.48 -0.35
N GLN A 129 6.06 0.62 0.35
CA GLN A 129 4.69 0.95 0.77
C GLN A 129 4.20 2.21 0.07
N PRO A 130 2.95 2.22 -0.43
CA PRO A 130 2.36 3.40 -0.99
C PRO A 130 1.98 4.39 0.11
N PHE A 131 2.07 5.66 -0.21
CA PHE A 131 1.50 6.71 0.61
C PHE A 131 -0.01 6.78 0.34
N ALA A 132 -0.83 6.67 1.38
CA ALA A 132 -2.27 6.67 1.26
C ALA A 132 -2.88 7.95 1.82
N ILE A 133 -3.67 8.63 1.02
CA ILE A 133 -4.42 9.82 1.39
C ILE A 133 -5.91 9.44 1.46
N PRO A 134 -6.60 9.70 2.56
CA PRO A 134 -8.06 9.53 2.61
C PRO A 134 -8.73 10.41 1.55
N ALA A 135 -9.64 9.86 0.76
CA ALA A 135 -10.37 10.64 -0.25
C ALA A 135 -11.20 11.77 0.40
N SER A 136 -11.64 11.57 1.64
CA SER A 136 -12.36 12.59 2.41
C SER A 136 -11.48 13.76 2.88
N ALA A 137 -10.16 13.61 2.83
CA ALA A 137 -9.23 14.68 3.22
C ALA A 137 -8.94 15.65 2.07
N LEU A 138 -9.30 15.30 0.85
CA LEU A 138 -9.11 16.15 -0.33
C LEU A 138 -10.45 16.66 -0.86
N SER A 139 -10.49 17.91 -1.26
CA SER A 139 -11.61 18.40 -2.06
C SER A 139 -11.62 17.75 -3.45
N PRO A 140 -12.77 17.72 -4.15
CA PRO A 140 -12.83 17.22 -5.53
C PRO A 140 -11.81 17.92 -6.47
N GLU A 141 -11.64 19.23 -6.29
CA GLU A 141 -10.70 20.03 -7.07
C GLU A 141 -9.24 19.65 -6.76
N ALA A 142 -8.89 19.47 -5.46
CA ALA A 142 -7.56 19.04 -5.05
C ALA A 142 -7.25 17.62 -5.56
N THR A 143 -8.25 16.75 -5.56
CA THR A 143 -8.13 15.39 -6.12
C THR A 143 -7.89 15.46 -7.64
N ALA A 144 -8.68 16.22 -8.37
CA ALA A 144 -8.53 16.39 -9.82
C ALA A 144 -7.15 16.98 -10.14
N PHE A 145 -6.71 18.00 -9.41
CA PHE A 145 -5.39 18.61 -9.55
C PHE A 145 -4.27 17.58 -9.36
N LEU A 146 -4.30 16.81 -8.27
CA LEU A 146 -3.30 15.78 -8.00
C LEU A 146 -3.21 14.76 -9.14
N LEU A 147 -4.35 14.24 -9.58
CA LEU A 147 -4.40 13.24 -10.64
C LEU A 147 -3.90 13.79 -11.98
N ASP A 148 -4.19 15.04 -12.27
CA ASP A 148 -3.74 15.74 -13.47
C ASP A 148 -2.22 15.94 -13.45
N ARG A 149 -1.66 16.43 -12.34
CA ARG A 149 -0.21 16.62 -12.19
C ARG A 149 0.58 15.33 -12.28
N VAL A 150 0.07 14.24 -11.71
CA VAL A 150 0.70 12.92 -11.86
C VAL A 150 0.70 12.46 -13.32
N ARG A 151 -0.41 12.65 -14.06
CA ARG A 151 -0.47 12.31 -15.50
C ARG A 151 0.51 13.13 -16.33
N HIS A 152 0.58 14.44 -16.10
CA HIS A 152 1.53 15.34 -16.78
C HIS A 152 2.98 14.97 -16.50
N ALA A 153 3.28 14.44 -15.31
CA ALA A 153 4.60 13.95 -14.95
C ALA A 153 4.91 12.52 -15.49
N GLY A 154 4.04 11.95 -16.33
CA GLY A 154 4.21 10.63 -16.92
C GLY A 154 3.73 9.48 -16.04
N GLY A 155 3.11 9.76 -14.91
CA GLY A 155 2.53 8.75 -14.02
C GLY A 155 1.22 8.17 -14.55
N ARG A 156 0.91 6.94 -14.11
CA ARG A 156 -0.33 6.23 -14.48
C ARG A 156 -1.36 6.34 -13.36
N VAL A 157 -2.54 6.82 -13.71
CA VAL A 157 -3.68 6.83 -12.80
C VAL A 157 -4.55 5.61 -13.09
N ARG A 158 -4.73 4.77 -12.08
CA ARG A 158 -5.65 3.62 -12.11
C ARG A 158 -6.82 3.94 -11.19
N GLY A 159 -8.02 3.95 -11.74
CA GLY A 159 -9.25 4.20 -11.00
C GLY A 159 -10.14 2.99 -10.92
N ALA A 160 -10.98 2.95 -9.88
CA ALA A 160 -12.15 2.08 -9.83
C ALA A 160 -13.34 2.83 -10.40
#